data_da1435de8c891d6c33d1c46b8e3edbab
#
_entry.id   da1435de8c891d6c33d1c46b8e3edbab
#
_cell.length_a   1.000
_cell.length_b   1.000
_cell.length_c   1.000
_cell.angle_alpha   90.00
_cell.angle_beta   90.00
_cell.angle_gamma   90.00
#
_symmetry.space_group_name_H-M   'P 1'
#
loop_
_entity.id
_entity.type
_entity.pdbx_description
1 polymer ?
#
loop_
_entity_poly.entity_id
_entity_poly.type
_entity_poly.pdbx_seq_one_letter_code
_entity_poly.pdbx_strand_id
1 'polypeptide(L)'
;MPLFLDLDERIRALTRVDTLADGRQCPVLPYCAVLDLARGLGRCKGQPRSRAVARVELAALMLGIAPERYLRNLTCYSFAEQIRLLGSRAAMVGLGGLGGYVLELLARSGVGHICAADGDEFQPSNLNRQLLCTRRSLSGYKAAAAAARVGLLNPAVDFEPVAAYLDEDLMGRFLVGADLALDALGGLKDRPALLRQAAKAGIPLVTAAVAGQAGYVATVLPGATGPADIFGAGSESAEDTLGTPAPAVAAAAALMGAEALNILCGRAPRLAGAMLVFDLEAMSFERVSL
;
A
#
# COMPACT_ATOMS: atom_id res chain seq x y z
N MET A 1 10.63 40.80 -0.48
CA MET A 1 10.25 40.50 -1.86
C MET A 1 10.96 39.23 -2.30
N PRO A 2 10.41 38.04 -2.05
CA PRO A 2 10.61 36.88 -2.93
C PRO A 2 9.35 35.98 -2.96
N LEU A 3 8.16 36.56 -3.17
CA LEU A 3 6.86 35.82 -3.10
C LEU A 3 6.36 35.32 -4.47
N PHE A 4 7.14 35.47 -5.55
CA PHE A 4 6.71 35.21 -6.92
C PHE A 4 7.67 34.33 -7.73
N LEU A 5 8.68 33.68 -7.10
CA LEU A 5 9.38 32.59 -7.79
C LEU A 5 8.41 31.43 -7.95
N ASP A 6 8.27 30.94 -9.18
CA ASP A 6 7.53 29.71 -9.47
C ASP A 6 8.04 28.57 -8.59
N LEU A 7 7.16 27.63 -8.27
CA LEU A 7 7.49 26.45 -7.45
C LEU A 7 8.75 25.73 -8.00
N ASP A 8 8.83 25.60 -9.31
CA ASP A 8 9.94 24.93 -10.00
C ASP A 8 11.30 25.64 -9.77
N GLU A 9 11.31 26.97 -9.83
CA GLU A 9 12.53 27.76 -9.53
C GLU A 9 12.99 27.57 -8.07
N ARG A 10 12.03 27.55 -7.14
CA ARG A 10 12.31 27.33 -5.72
C ARG A 10 12.82 25.91 -5.45
N ILE A 11 12.27 24.89 -6.12
CA ILE A 11 12.74 23.50 -6.04
C ILE A 11 14.19 23.45 -6.54
N ARG A 12 14.49 24.01 -7.72
CA ARG A 12 15.85 24.03 -8.28
C ARG A 12 16.85 24.72 -7.36
N ALA A 13 16.48 25.85 -6.76
CA ALA A 13 17.34 26.62 -5.85
C ALA A 13 17.68 25.87 -4.55
N LEU A 14 16.84 24.92 -4.12
CA LEU A 14 17.03 24.13 -2.90
C LEU A 14 17.60 22.71 -3.17
N THR A 15 17.83 22.39 -4.44
CA THR A 15 18.35 21.09 -4.87
C THR A 15 19.85 20.98 -4.58
N ARG A 16 20.26 19.82 -4.07
CA ARG A 16 21.68 19.42 -3.97
C ARG A 16 21.93 18.21 -4.87
N VAL A 17 23.20 17.93 -5.16
CA VAL A 17 23.58 16.70 -5.87
C VAL A 17 23.99 15.64 -4.85
N ASP A 18 23.48 14.43 -5.03
CA ASP A 18 23.83 13.26 -4.23
C ASP A 18 24.19 12.09 -5.16
N THR A 19 24.82 11.05 -4.64
CA THR A 19 25.24 9.90 -5.42
C THR A 19 24.34 8.71 -5.10
N LEU A 20 23.72 8.14 -6.14
CA LEU A 20 22.94 6.91 -6.04
C LEU A 20 23.84 5.70 -5.72
N ALA A 21 23.24 4.60 -5.30
CA ALA A 21 23.97 3.38 -4.97
C ALA A 21 24.74 2.77 -6.17
N ASP A 22 24.30 3.07 -7.39
CA ASP A 22 24.96 2.67 -8.65
C ASP A 22 26.03 3.65 -9.14
N GLY A 23 26.37 4.68 -8.35
CA GLY A 23 27.38 5.68 -8.66
C GLY A 23 26.88 6.86 -9.51
N ARG A 24 25.64 6.86 -9.99
CA ARG A 24 25.07 7.97 -10.75
C ARG A 24 24.85 9.19 -9.85
N GLN A 25 25.15 10.38 -10.39
CA GLN A 25 24.80 11.64 -9.72
C GLN A 25 23.30 11.92 -9.90
N CYS A 26 22.64 12.29 -8.83
CA CYS A 26 21.22 12.56 -8.81
C CYS A 26 20.93 13.91 -8.13
N PRO A 27 20.20 14.82 -8.78
CA PRO A 27 19.67 16.00 -8.12
C PRO A 27 18.65 15.59 -7.06
N VAL A 28 18.79 16.09 -5.83
CA VAL A 28 17.97 15.70 -4.69
C VAL A 28 17.36 16.92 -4.01
N LEU A 29 16.07 16.92 -3.80
CA LEU A 29 15.36 17.88 -2.96
C LEU A 29 15.34 17.36 -1.52
N PRO A 30 16.04 18.03 -0.57
CA PRO A 30 16.08 17.63 0.84
C PRO A 30 14.70 17.56 1.46
N TYR A 31 14.49 16.61 2.37
CA TYR A 31 13.21 16.41 3.03
C TYR A 31 12.68 17.65 3.76
N CYS A 32 13.55 18.39 4.46
CA CYS A 32 13.18 19.64 5.10
C CYS A 32 12.69 20.69 4.09
N ALA A 33 13.35 20.79 2.92
CA ALA A 33 12.95 21.70 1.84
C ALA A 33 11.57 21.34 1.28
N VAL A 34 11.26 20.04 1.09
CA VAL A 34 9.91 19.60 0.71
C VAL A 34 8.86 20.12 1.68
N LEU A 35 9.10 19.95 3.00
CA LEU A 35 8.14 20.38 4.02
C LEU A 35 7.98 21.90 4.09
N ASP A 36 9.06 22.68 3.90
CA ASP A 36 9.03 24.12 3.93
C ASP A 36 8.29 24.71 2.70
N LEU A 37 8.55 24.15 1.51
CA LEU A 37 7.80 24.49 0.30
C LEU A 37 6.31 24.15 0.45
N ALA A 38 5.98 22.97 0.98
CA ALA A 38 4.60 22.55 1.20
C ALA A 38 3.86 23.46 2.20
N ARG A 39 4.53 23.91 3.28
CA ARG A 39 3.95 24.91 4.22
C ARG A 39 3.62 26.24 3.51
N GLY A 40 4.48 26.65 2.58
CA GLY A 40 4.22 27.84 1.76
C GLY A 40 2.98 27.71 0.88
N LEU A 41 2.78 26.54 0.27
CA LEU A 41 1.59 26.23 -0.54
C LEU A 41 0.32 26.07 0.29
N GLY A 42 0.38 25.46 1.46
CA GLY A 42 -0.77 25.15 2.33
C GLY A 42 -1.39 26.38 3.00
N ARG A 43 -0.70 27.54 3.03
CA ARG A 43 -1.28 28.83 3.46
C ARG A 43 -2.32 29.38 2.50
N CYS A 44 -2.40 28.86 1.28
CA CYS A 44 -3.42 29.18 0.29
C CYS A 44 -4.58 28.20 0.38
N LYS A 45 -5.55 28.48 1.28
CA LYS A 45 -6.93 27.93 1.32
C LYS A 45 -7.06 26.42 1.55
N GLY A 46 -7.16 25.97 2.81
CA GLY A 46 -7.96 24.80 3.20
C GLY A 46 -7.59 23.42 2.62
N GLN A 47 -6.45 23.29 1.93
CA GLN A 47 -6.03 22.00 1.39
C GLN A 47 -5.38 21.13 2.48
N PRO A 48 -5.66 19.80 2.48
CA PRO A 48 -4.96 18.86 3.35
C PRO A 48 -3.44 18.99 3.19
N ARG A 49 -2.70 18.87 4.28
CA ARG A 49 -1.23 18.96 4.28
C ARG A 49 -0.59 17.91 3.33
N SER A 50 -1.19 16.72 3.23
CA SER A 50 -0.77 15.66 2.33
C SER A 50 -0.71 16.12 0.88
N ARG A 51 -1.74 16.79 0.38
CA ARG A 51 -1.80 17.31 -1.00
C ARG A 51 -0.72 18.35 -1.29
N ALA A 52 -0.39 19.20 -0.33
CA ALA A 52 0.68 20.19 -0.51
C ALA A 52 2.06 19.51 -0.61
N VAL A 53 2.35 18.50 0.23
CA VAL A 53 3.59 17.73 0.19
C VAL A 53 3.68 16.93 -1.11
N ALA A 54 2.62 16.19 -1.46
CA ALA A 54 2.57 15.41 -2.71
C ALA A 54 2.80 16.29 -3.94
N ARG A 55 2.22 17.50 -3.97
CA ARG A 55 2.42 18.46 -5.07
C ARG A 55 3.89 18.88 -5.22
N VAL A 56 4.59 19.14 -4.11
CA VAL A 56 6.03 19.48 -4.15
C VAL A 56 6.86 18.29 -4.62
N GLU A 57 6.58 17.10 -4.09
CA GLU A 57 7.31 15.88 -4.49
C GLU A 57 7.07 15.53 -5.96
N LEU A 58 5.82 15.66 -6.44
CA LEU A 58 5.48 15.45 -7.85
C LEU A 58 6.20 16.45 -8.77
N ALA A 59 6.18 17.74 -8.42
CA ALA A 59 6.88 18.77 -9.19
C ALA A 59 8.40 18.50 -9.26
N ALA A 60 9.02 18.11 -8.14
CA ALA A 60 10.42 17.73 -8.11
C ALA A 60 10.71 16.54 -9.04
N LEU A 61 9.92 15.47 -8.97
CA LEU A 61 10.09 14.30 -9.84
C LEU A 61 9.92 14.64 -11.33
N MET A 62 8.97 15.51 -11.68
CA MET A 62 8.76 15.97 -13.06
C MET A 62 9.96 16.78 -13.58
N LEU A 63 10.70 17.45 -12.69
CA LEU A 63 11.95 18.16 -13.01
C LEU A 63 13.19 17.25 -13.04
N GLY A 64 13.04 15.95 -12.82
CA GLY A 64 14.15 15.01 -12.69
C GLY A 64 14.92 15.17 -11.36
N ILE A 65 14.28 15.74 -10.34
CA ILE A 65 14.86 15.95 -9.02
C ILE A 65 14.20 14.96 -8.04
N ALA A 66 15.02 14.16 -7.37
CA ALA A 66 14.56 13.17 -6.43
C ALA A 66 14.14 13.80 -5.10
N PRO A 67 12.90 13.64 -4.61
CA PRO A 67 12.62 13.87 -3.21
C PRO A 67 13.46 12.90 -2.36
N GLU A 68 14.19 13.43 -1.36
CA GLU A 68 15.17 12.67 -0.58
C GLU A 68 14.62 11.36 -0.02
N ARG A 69 13.34 11.32 0.38
CA ARG A 69 12.69 10.10 0.91
C ARG A 69 12.65 8.94 -0.08
N TYR A 70 12.63 9.21 -1.40
CA TYR A 70 12.56 8.19 -2.45
C TYR A 70 13.92 7.88 -3.08
N LEU A 71 15.00 8.47 -2.59
CA LEU A 71 16.33 8.31 -3.20
C LEU A 71 16.75 6.85 -3.31
N ARG A 72 16.40 6.02 -2.32
CA ARG A 72 16.70 4.58 -2.33
C ARG A 72 15.74 3.76 -3.18
N ASN A 73 14.64 4.34 -3.64
CA ASN A 73 13.74 3.71 -4.59
C ASN A 73 14.26 3.84 -6.03
N LEU A 74 14.91 4.96 -6.37
CA LEU A 74 15.22 5.38 -7.75
C LEU A 74 16.30 4.56 -8.46
N THR A 75 16.90 3.59 -7.79
CA THR A 75 17.71 2.55 -8.46
C THR A 75 16.86 1.38 -8.97
N CYS A 76 15.67 1.17 -8.37
CA CYS A 76 14.74 0.10 -8.72
C CYS A 76 13.52 0.60 -9.51
N TYR A 77 13.11 1.85 -9.26
CA TYR A 77 12.03 2.54 -9.96
C TYR A 77 12.60 3.74 -10.71
N SER A 78 12.13 3.95 -11.93
CA SER A 78 12.38 5.20 -12.67
C SER A 78 11.60 6.37 -12.07
N PHE A 79 11.97 7.61 -12.43
CA PHE A 79 11.20 8.80 -12.07
C PHE A 79 9.74 8.69 -12.54
N ALA A 80 9.51 8.17 -13.75
CA ALA A 80 8.16 7.99 -14.29
C ALA A 80 7.34 6.99 -13.46
N GLU A 81 7.93 5.91 -12.98
CA GLU A 81 7.28 4.94 -12.13
C GLU A 81 6.98 5.52 -10.74
N GLN A 82 7.92 6.29 -10.17
CA GLN A 82 7.66 6.97 -8.89
C GLN A 82 6.55 8.03 -9.02
N ILE A 83 6.47 8.74 -10.14
CA ILE A 83 5.36 9.66 -10.46
C ILE A 83 4.03 8.91 -10.52
N ARG A 84 4.00 7.73 -11.16
CA ARG A 84 2.78 6.88 -11.19
C ARG A 84 2.37 6.45 -9.80
N LEU A 85 3.30 6.01 -8.96
CA LEU A 85 3.01 5.64 -7.56
C LEU A 85 2.39 6.82 -6.79
N LEU A 86 2.92 8.04 -6.93
CA LEU A 86 2.36 9.23 -6.29
C LEU A 86 0.95 9.58 -6.81
N GLY A 87 0.65 9.23 -8.04
CA GLY A 87 -0.66 9.47 -8.65
C GLY A 87 -1.66 8.34 -8.45
N SER A 88 -1.23 7.17 -7.97
CA SER A 88 -2.07 5.98 -7.89
C SER A 88 -2.92 5.90 -6.63
N ARG A 89 -4.06 5.18 -6.74
CA ARG A 89 -5.00 4.92 -5.65
C ARG A 89 -5.15 3.43 -5.40
N ALA A 90 -4.81 2.99 -4.18
CA ALA A 90 -5.03 1.63 -3.70
C ALA A 90 -6.21 1.56 -2.73
N ALA A 91 -7.09 0.58 -2.90
CA ALA A 91 -8.20 0.29 -2.00
C ALA A 91 -7.96 -1.04 -1.30
N MET A 92 -7.88 -1.06 0.02
CA MET A 92 -7.53 -2.23 0.82
C MET A 92 -8.63 -2.58 1.81
N VAL A 93 -9.05 -3.86 1.83
CA VAL A 93 -9.99 -4.38 2.81
C VAL A 93 -9.27 -5.29 3.79
N GLY A 94 -9.26 -4.90 5.06
CA GLY A 94 -8.52 -5.53 6.15
C GLY A 94 -7.24 -4.76 6.53
N LEU A 95 -7.10 -4.47 7.84
CA LEU A 95 -5.94 -3.82 8.46
C LEU A 95 -5.33 -4.68 9.59
N GLY A 96 -5.54 -6.00 9.49
CA GLY A 96 -5.00 -6.99 10.39
C GLY A 96 -3.51 -7.27 10.15
N GLY A 97 -3.16 -8.57 10.18
CA GLY A 97 -1.79 -9.03 9.97
C GLY A 97 -1.21 -8.60 8.63
N LEU A 98 -1.84 -9.03 7.53
CA LEU A 98 -1.40 -8.68 6.17
C LEU A 98 -1.52 -7.17 5.91
N GLY A 99 -2.73 -6.62 6.14
CA GLY A 99 -3.03 -5.23 5.77
C GLY A 99 -2.15 -4.20 6.45
N GLY A 100 -1.78 -4.40 7.72
CA GLY A 100 -0.88 -3.49 8.43
C GLY A 100 0.51 -3.40 7.80
N TYR A 101 1.10 -4.53 7.39
CA TYR A 101 2.39 -4.55 6.70
C TYR A 101 2.28 -4.01 5.28
N VAL A 102 1.24 -4.40 4.52
CA VAL A 102 1.03 -3.90 3.15
C VAL A 102 0.88 -2.37 3.16
N LEU A 103 0.07 -1.82 4.07
CA LEU A 103 -0.09 -0.38 4.24
C LEU A 103 1.25 0.32 4.49
N GLU A 104 2.07 -0.23 5.37
CA GLU A 104 3.42 0.29 5.65
C GLU A 104 4.28 0.36 4.37
N LEU A 105 4.28 -0.71 3.58
CA LEU A 105 5.05 -0.81 2.34
C LEU A 105 4.57 0.20 1.29
N LEU A 106 3.26 0.30 1.07
CA LEU A 106 2.66 1.24 0.11
C LEU A 106 2.95 2.70 0.50
N ALA A 107 2.75 3.04 1.78
CA ALA A 107 3.00 4.39 2.29
C ALA A 107 4.48 4.79 2.17
N ARG A 108 5.41 3.88 2.49
CA ARG A 108 6.86 4.12 2.35
C ARG A 108 7.27 4.28 0.91
N SER A 109 6.67 3.54 0.00
CA SER A 109 6.94 3.60 -1.44
C SER A 109 6.32 4.82 -2.13
N GLY A 110 5.43 5.55 -1.45
CA GLY A 110 4.83 6.78 -1.95
C GLY A 110 3.63 6.55 -2.85
N VAL A 111 2.81 5.53 -2.57
CA VAL A 111 1.47 5.42 -3.17
C VAL A 111 0.64 6.60 -2.68
N GLY A 112 0.19 7.45 -3.62
CA GLY A 112 -0.33 8.78 -3.28
C GLY A 112 -1.68 8.77 -2.59
N HIS A 113 -2.56 7.83 -2.94
CA HIS A 113 -3.85 7.63 -2.30
C HIS A 113 -4.00 6.21 -1.80
N ILE A 114 -4.34 6.04 -0.54
CA ILE A 114 -4.65 4.74 0.05
C ILE A 114 -5.95 4.87 0.83
N CYS A 115 -6.98 4.13 0.46
CA CYS A 115 -8.15 3.92 1.30
C CYS A 115 -8.10 2.52 1.90
N ALA A 116 -8.40 2.40 3.19
CA ALA A 116 -8.37 1.12 3.87
C ALA A 116 -9.51 0.96 4.87
N ALA A 117 -10.23 -0.17 4.79
CA ALA A 117 -11.38 -0.46 5.61
C ALA A 117 -11.12 -1.63 6.56
N ASP A 118 -11.45 -1.45 7.83
CA ASP A 118 -11.45 -2.50 8.86
C ASP A 118 -12.35 -2.05 10.01
N GLY A 119 -13.34 -2.86 10.38
CA GLY A 119 -14.29 -2.58 11.45
C GLY A 119 -13.82 -2.97 12.84
N ASP A 120 -12.68 -3.67 12.97
CA ASP A 120 -12.21 -4.22 14.22
C ASP A 120 -11.45 -3.23 15.09
N GLU A 121 -11.41 -3.56 16.38
CA GLU A 121 -10.47 -3.05 17.37
C GLU A 121 -9.32 -4.04 17.60
N PHE A 122 -8.19 -3.54 18.08
CA PHE A 122 -7.08 -4.40 18.44
C PHE A 122 -7.31 -5.17 19.74
N GLN A 123 -7.06 -6.48 19.68
CA GLN A 123 -7.09 -7.40 20.79
C GLN A 123 -5.65 -7.81 21.20
N PRO A 124 -5.41 -8.24 22.46
CA PRO A 124 -4.09 -8.71 22.89
C PRO A 124 -3.49 -9.81 22.02
N SER A 125 -4.33 -10.72 21.50
CA SER A 125 -3.91 -11.78 20.58
C SER A 125 -3.39 -11.27 19.21
N ASN A 126 -3.58 -10.00 18.88
CA ASN A 126 -3.06 -9.41 17.66
C ASN A 126 -1.60 -8.95 17.77
N LEU A 127 -1.09 -8.77 19.00
CA LEU A 127 0.28 -8.32 19.29
C LEU A 127 1.36 -9.22 18.68
N ASN A 128 1.05 -10.50 18.46
CA ASN A 128 2.02 -11.45 17.94
C ASN A 128 2.38 -11.21 16.45
N ARG A 129 1.47 -10.59 15.64
CA ARG A 129 1.62 -10.54 14.18
C ARG A 129 1.11 -9.30 13.48
N GLN A 130 0.27 -8.47 14.11
CA GLN A 130 -0.30 -7.29 13.48
C GLN A 130 0.59 -6.07 13.72
N LEU A 131 1.28 -5.59 12.69
CA LEU A 131 2.27 -4.50 12.77
C LEU A 131 1.74 -3.24 13.47
N LEU A 132 0.48 -2.90 13.23
CA LEU A 132 -0.18 -1.71 13.78
C LEU A 132 -0.64 -1.91 15.23
N CYS A 133 -0.67 -3.18 15.71
CA CYS A 133 -1.03 -3.51 17.08
C CYS A 133 0.17 -3.28 17.99
N THR A 134 0.02 -2.36 18.91
CA THR A 134 1.01 -2.04 19.94
C THR A 134 0.30 -1.97 21.29
N ARG A 135 1.05 -1.96 22.39
CA ARG A 135 0.47 -1.76 23.73
C ARG A 135 -0.34 -0.46 23.85
N ARG A 136 -0.04 0.55 23.00
CA ARG A 136 -0.73 1.84 23.00
C ARG A 136 -2.00 1.84 22.14
N SER A 137 -2.09 0.95 21.15
CA SER A 137 -3.24 0.87 20.23
C SER A 137 -4.25 -0.20 20.63
N LEU A 138 -4.00 -1.00 21.69
CA LEU A 138 -4.96 -1.98 22.20
C LEU A 138 -6.30 -1.33 22.51
N SER A 139 -7.39 -2.03 22.18
CA SER A 139 -8.78 -1.59 22.31
C SER A 139 -9.13 -0.34 21.46
N GLY A 140 -8.26 0.06 20.54
CA GLY A 140 -8.54 1.10 19.57
C GLY A 140 -8.82 0.50 18.19
N TYR A 141 -9.56 1.24 17.37
CA TYR A 141 -9.85 0.83 16.00
C TYR A 141 -8.59 0.68 15.17
N LYS A 142 -8.49 -0.41 14.39
CA LYS A 142 -7.37 -0.67 13.50
C LYS A 142 -7.21 0.45 12.45
N ALA A 143 -8.31 0.94 11.91
CA ALA A 143 -8.32 2.05 10.96
C ALA A 143 -7.72 3.36 11.55
N ALA A 144 -7.99 3.66 12.81
CA ALA A 144 -7.43 4.84 13.48
C ALA A 144 -5.92 4.73 13.71
N ALA A 145 -5.44 3.55 14.11
CA ALA A 145 -4.01 3.28 14.26
C ALA A 145 -3.29 3.33 12.90
N ALA A 146 -3.93 2.85 11.84
CA ALA A 146 -3.43 2.95 10.48
C ALA A 146 -3.23 4.41 10.05
N ALA A 147 -4.23 5.28 10.29
CA ALA A 147 -4.14 6.71 9.98
C ALA A 147 -2.98 7.38 10.73
N ALA A 148 -2.86 7.12 12.03
CA ALA A 148 -1.75 7.64 12.83
C ALA A 148 -0.39 7.16 12.28
N ARG A 149 -0.29 5.89 11.89
CA ARG A 149 0.94 5.30 11.36
C ARG A 149 1.34 5.92 10.02
N VAL A 150 0.42 6.02 9.06
CA VAL A 150 0.68 6.64 7.74
C VAL A 150 1.15 8.09 7.91
N GLY A 151 0.50 8.86 8.79
CA GLY A 151 0.89 10.25 9.06
C GLY A 151 2.32 10.41 9.58
N LEU A 152 2.85 9.39 10.31
CA LEU A 152 4.23 9.37 10.77
C LEU A 152 5.23 8.92 9.69
N LEU A 153 4.79 8.13 8.71
CA LEU A 153 5.66 7.59 7.67
C LEU A 153 5.84 8.54 6.49
N ASN A 154 4.74 8.97 5.92
CA ASN A 154 4.76 9.73 4.68
C ASN A 154 3.64 10.78 4.65
N PRO A 155 3.96 12.05 4.92
CA PRO A 155 2.98 13.12 4.91
C PRO A 155 2.48 13.49 3.49
N ALA A 156 3.01 12.89 2.42
CA ALA A 156 2.48 13.05 1.07
C ALA A 156 1.31 12.12 0.78
N VAL A 157 1.15 11.02 1.54
CA VAL A 157 0.07 10.06 1.34
C VAL A 157 -1.26 10.63 1.84
N ASP A 158 -2.24 10.66 0.98
CA ASP A 158 -3.64 10.93 1.31
C ASP A 158 -4.30 9.61 1.73
N PHE A 159 -4.39 9.41 3.05
CA PHE A 159 -4.91 8.17 3.63
C PHE A 159 -6.34 8.36 4.11
N GLU A 160 -7.24 7.50 3.66
CA GLU A 160 -8.66 7.47 4.00
C GLU A 160 -8.98 6.22 4.84
N PRO A 161 -9.01 6.33 6.18
CA PRO A 161 -9.38 5.23 7.06
C PRO A 161 -10.89 5.05 7.11
N VAL A 162 -11.38 3.82 6.96
CA VAL A 162 -12.80 3.47 7.12
C VAL A 162 -12.94 2.47 8.26
N ALA A 163 -13.44 2.92 9.40
CA ALA A 163 -13.67 2.09 10.59
C ALA A 163 -15.04 1.40 10.48
N ALA A 164 -15.19 0.49 9.53
CA ALA A 164 -16.45 -0.25 9.30
C ALA A 164 -16.17 -1.59 8.60
N TYR A 165 -17.07 -2.55 8.82
CA TYR A 165 -17.17 -3.73 7.99
C TYR A 165 -17.90 -3.38 6.69
N LEU A 166 -17.40 -3.89 5.58
CA LEU A 166 -17.99 -3.66 4.28
C LEU A 166 -18.79 -4.90 3.85
N ASP A 167 -20.09 -4.72 3.60
CA ASP A 167 -20.85 -5.66 2.82
C ASP A 167 -20.50 -5.55 1.31
N GLU A 168 -21.07 -6.40 0.47
CA GLU A 168 -20.76 -6.44 -0.95
C GLU A 168 -21.05 -5.12 -1.66
N ASP A 169 -22.15 -4.43 -1.33
CA ASP A 169 -22.53 -3.15 -1.94
C ASP A 169 -21.60 -2.01 -1.49
N LEU A 170 -21.22 -2.02 -0.22
CA LEU A 170 -20.23 -1.06 0.32
C LEU A 170 -18.85 -1.30 -0.27
N MET A 171 -18.43 -2.55 -0.49
CA MET A 171 -17.18 -2.89 -1.20
C MET A 171 -17.19 -2.27 -2.61
N GLY A 172 -18.30 -2.39 -3.36
CA GLY A 172 -18.41 -1.80 -4.68
C GLY A 172 -18.21 -0.28 -4.68
N ARG A 173 -18.81 0.42 -3.73
CA ARG A 173 -18.64 1.88 -3.57
C ARG A 173 -17.23 2.25 -3.12
N PHE A 174 -16.65 1.46 -2.22
CA PHE A 174 -15.30 1.66 -1.69
C PHE A 174 -14.22 1.54 -2.76
N LEU A 175 -14.42 0.69 -3.77
CA LEU A 175 -13.48 0.50 -4.87
C LEU A 175 -13.56 1.56 -5.97
N VAL A 176 -14.53 2.48 -5.93
CA VAL A 176 -14.69 3.50 -6.96
C VAL A 176 -13.45 4.38 -7.08
N GLY A 177 -12.89 4.44 -8.30
CA GLY A 177 -11.71 5.26 -8.62
C GLY A 177 -10.39 4.69 -8.10
N ALA A 178 -10.36 3.46 -7.58
CA ALA A 178 -9.12 2.77 -7.27
C ALA A 178 -8.47 2.19 -8.53
N ASP A 179 -7.14 2.16 -8.55
CA ASP A 179 -6.34 1.49 -9.59
C ASP A 179 -6.07 0.03 -9.25
N LEU A 180 -6.20 -0.32 -7.96
CA LEU A 180 -5.90 -1.63 -7.42
C LEU A 180 -6.75 -1.92 -6.18
N ALA A 181 -7.33 -3.12 -6.12
CA ALA A 181 -7.93 -3.68 -4.91
C ALA A 181 -6.93 -4.59 -4.19
N LEU A 182 -6.94 -4.56 -2.86
CA LEU A 182 -6.09 -5.36 -1.99
C LEU A 182 -6.95 -6.14 -1.00
N ASP A 183 -6.88 -7.46 -1.08
CA ASP A 183 -7.57 -8.37 -0.20
C ASP A 183 -6.64 -8.80 0.95
N ALA A 184 -6.78 -8.14 2.08
CA ALA A 184 -6.10 -8.46 3.33
C ALA A 184 -7.07 -8.97 4.41
N LEU A 185 -8.21 -9.54 3.98
CA LEU A 185 -9.23 -10.10 4.85
C LEU A 185 -8.71 -11.33 5.62
N GLY A 186 -9.14 -11.49 6.86
CA GLY A 186 -9.09 -12.75 7.59
C GLY A 186 -10.22 -13.67 7.14
N GLY A 187 -9.99 -14.98 7.16
CA GLY A 187 -10.97 -15.97 6.75
C GLY A 187 -11.27 -15.98 5.24
N LEU A 188 -12.32 -16.73 4.86
CA LEU A 188 -12.70 -16.96 3.45
C LEU A 188 -13.99 -16.28 3.06
N LYS A 189 -14.87 -15.96 4.02
CA LYS A 189 -16.27 -15.60 3.83
C LYS A 189 -16.50 -14.45 2.84
N ASP A 190 -15.78 -13.36 3.00
CA ASP A 190 -16.06 -12.12 2.27
C ASP A 190 -15.15 -11.93 1.02
N ARG A 191 -14.16 -12.81 0.81
CA ARG A 191 -13.22 -12.77 -0.32
C ARG A 191 -13.92 -12.90 -1.69
N PRO A 192 -14.92 -13.82 -1.89
CA PRO A 192 -15.63 -13.89 -3.17
C PRO A 192 -16.40 -12.61 -3.49
N ALA A 193 -16.96 -11.93 -2.50
CA ALA A 193 -17.64 -10.66 -2.71
C ALA A 193 -16.65 -9.57 -3.18
N LEU A 194 -15.51 -9.46 -2.51
CA LEU A 194 -14.46 -8.49 -2.89
C LEU A 194 -13.93 -8.77 -4.31
N LEU A 195 -13.71 -10.05 -4.66
CA LEU A 195 -13.29 -10.47 -6.00
C LEU A 195 -14.31 -10.03 -7.07
N ARG A 196 -15.60 -10.29 -6.85
CA ARG A 196 -16.67 -9.87 -7.76
C ARG A 196 -16.71 -8.34 -7.92
N GLN A 197 -16.57 -7.59 -6.83
CA GLN A 197 -16.63 -6.13 -6.88
C GLN A 197 -15.39 -5.53 -7.56
N ALA A 198 -14.21 -6.10 -7.37
CA ALA A 198 -13.00 -5.70 -8.10
C ALA A 198 -13.16 -5.95 -9.62
N ALA A 199 -13.71 -7.12 -10.00
CA ALA A 199 -14.00 -7.42 -11.38
C ALA A 199 -15.03 -6.46 -12.00
N LYS A 200 -16.12 -6.11 -11.30
CA LYS A 200 -17.10 -5.10 -11.71
C LYS A 200 -16.50 -3.70 -11.87
N ALA A 201 -15.57 -3.34 -10.98
CA ALA A 201 -14.85 -2.08 -11.05
C ALA A 201 -13.80 -2.05 -12.19
N GLY A 202 -13.51 -3.19 -12.82
CA GLY A 202 -12.51 -3.29 -13.88
C GLY A 202 -11.07 -3.16 -13.40
N ILE A 203 -10.79 -3.40 -12.13
CA ILE A 203 -9.47 -3.26 -11.52
C ILE A 203 -8.89 -4.61 -11.09
N PRO A 204 -7.56 -4.78 -11.11
CA PRO A 204 -6.93 -5.98 -10.57
C PRO A 204 -7.12 -6.08 -9.06
N LEU A 205 -7.15 -7.32 -8.56
CA LEU A 205 -7.16 -7.66 -7.13
C LEU A 205 -5.88 -8.41 -6.79
N VAL A 206 -5.10 -7.92 -5.83
CA VAL A 206 -4.03 -8.71 -5.21
C VAL A 206 -4.56 -9.27 -3.90
N THR A 207 -4.48 -10.59 -3.75
CA THR A 207 -4.98 -11.33 -2.60
C THR A 207 -3.89 -12.19 -1.98
N ALA A 208 -3.93 -12.37 -0.69
CA ALA A 208 -3.03 -13.25 0.04
C ALA A 208 -3.73 -13.92 1.21
N ALA A 209 -3.28 -15.12 1.58
CA ALA A 209 -3.71 -15.78 2.81
C ALA A 209 -2.54 -16.54 3.44
N VAL A 210 -2.64 -16.74 4.76
CA VAL A 210 -1.63 -17.41 5.57
C VAL A 210 -2.33 -18.35 6.54
N ALA A 211 -1.81 -19.58 6.65
CA ALA A 211 -2.21 -20.54 7.66
C ALA A 211 -0.97 -21.32 8.10
N GLY A 212 -0.66 -21.32 9.41
CA GLY A 212 0.59 -21.87 9.91
C GLY A 212 1.80 -21.13 9.32
N GLN A 213 2.80 -21.86 8.91
CA GLN A 213 3.99 -21.32 8.25
C GLN A 213 3.87 -21.21 6.73
N ALA A 214 2.71 -21.58 6.16
CA ALA A 214 2.45 -21.54 4.73
C ALA A 214 1.48 -20.42 4.35
N GLY A 215 1.48 -20.06 3.07
CA GLY A 215 0.56 -19.08 2.53
C GLY A 215 0.66 -18.96 1.03
N TYR A 216 -0.17 -18.09 0.47
CA TYR A 216 -0.12 -17.75 -0.95
C TYR A 216 -0.31 -16.26 -1.20
N VAL A 217 0.15 -15.83 -2.36
CA VAL A 217 -0.15 -14.51 -2.95
C VAL A 217 -0.55 -14.72 -4.40
N ALA A 218 -1.60 -14.01 -4.84
CA ALA A 218 -2.08 -14.08 -6.23
C ALA A 218 -2.54 -12.70 -6.73
N THR A 219 -2.53 -12.52 -8.05
CA THR A 219 -3.16 -11.39 -8.72
C THR A 219 -4.28 -11.90 -9.60
N VAL A 220 -5.47 -11.39 -9.37
CA VAL A 220 -6.66 -11.72 -10.16
C VAL A 220 -7.01 -10.53 -11.03
N LEU A 221 -6.93 -10.70 -12.35
CA LEU A 221 -7.37 -9.70 -13.30
C LEU A 221 -8.90 -9.71 -13.44
N PRO A 222 -9.53 -8.61 -13.86
CA PRO A 222 -10.97 -8.56 -14.05
C PRO A 222 -11.48 -9.71 -14.93
N GLY A 223 -12.39 -10.51 -14.40
CA GLY A 223 -12.98 -11.67 -15.10
C GLY A 223 -12.14 -12.95 -15.10
N ALA A 224 -10.95 -12.95 -14.49
CA ALA A 224 -10.16 -14.16 -14.33
C ALA A 224 -10.57 -14.93 -13.06
N THR A 225 -10.32 -16.24 -13.04
CA THR A 225 -10.47 -17.09 -11.86
C THR A 225 -9.42 -16.72 -10.81
N GLY A 226 -9.84 -16.66 -9.56
CA GLY A 226 -8.97 -16.38 -8.43
C GLY A 226 -9.03 -17.46 -7.33
N PRO A 227 -8.14 -17.41 -6.33
CA PRO A 227 -8.17 -18.35 -5.22
C PRO A 227 -9.53 -18.40 -4.50
N ALA A 228 -10.26 -17.29 -4.40
CA ALA A 228 -11.58 -17.24 -3.78
C ALA A 228 -12.64 -18.07 -4.54
N ASP A 229 -12.50 -18.23 -5.85
CA ASP A 229 -13.40 -19.10 -6.65
C ASP A 229 -13.08 -20.58 -6.42
N ILE A 230 -11.83 -20.91 -6.11
CA ILE A 230 -11.36 -22.29 -5.87
C ILE A 230 -11.69 -22.72 -4.45
N PHE A 231 -11.37 -21.88 -3.46
CA PHE A 231 -11.55 -22.21 -2.04
C PHE A 231 -12.97 -21.93 -1.53
N GLY A 232 -13.73 -21.08 -2.25
CA GLY A 232 -15.09 -20.71 -1.90
C GLY A 232 -15.19 -19.84 -0.63
N ALA A 233 -16.42 -19.71 -0.12
CA ALA A 233 -16.75 -18.94 1.08
C ALA A 233 -16.91 -19.84 2.31
N GLY A 234 -15.98 -20.77 2.55
CA GLY A 234 -16.04 -21.68 3.68
C GLY A 234 -16.13 -20.97 5.03
N SER A 235 -16.80 -21.56 5.99
CA SER A 235 -16.92 -21.03 7.36
C SER A 235 -15.68 -21.34 8.21
N GLU A 236 -14.96 -22.40 7.90
CA GLU A 236 -13.74 -22.80 8.60
C GLU A 236 -12.52 -22.24 7.88
N SER A 237 -11.70 -21.53 8.62
CA SER A 237 -10.43 -21.02 8.10
C SER A 237 -9.28 -21.86 8.64
N ALA A 238 -8.37 -22.29 7.77
CA ALA A 238 -7.18 -23.01 8.18
C ALA A 238 -6.31 -22.19 9.16
N GLU A 239 -6.41 -20.86 9.13
CA GLU A 239 -5.71 -19.98 10.07
C GLU A 239 -6.16 -20.16 11.52
N ASP A 240 -7.43 -20.56 11.76
CA ASP A 240 -7.95 -20.79 13.10
C ASP A 240 -7.38 -22.06 13.73
N THR A 241 -7.05 -23.06 12.90
CA THR A 241 -6.47 -24.34 13.35
C THR A 241 -4.95 -24.30 13.40
N LEU A 242 -4.31 -23.72 12.37
CA LEU A 242 -2.84 -23.74 12.22
C LEU A 242 -2.16 -22.49 12.79
N GLY A 243 -2.96 -21.46 13.13
CA GLY A 243 -2.46 -20.18 13.59
C GLY A 243 -1.84 -19.34 12.48
N THR A 244 -1.31 -18.18 12.87
CA THR A 244 -0.73 -17.18 11.93
C THR A 244 0.52 -16.55 12.55
N PRO A 245 1.69 -17.20 12.47
CA PRO A 245 2.93 -16.67 13.03
C PRO A 245 3.42 -15.44 12.26
N ALA A 246 4.05 -14.50 12.97
CA ALA A 246 4.51 -13.23 12.40
C ALA A 246 5.39 -13.37 11.14
N PRO A 247 6.36 -14.30 11.06
CA PRO A 247 7.18 -14.45 9.85
C PRO A 247 6.38 -14.77 8.60
N ALA A 248 5.40 -15.68 8.69
CA ALA A 248 4.57 -16.06 7.55
C ALA A 248 3.68 -14.89 7.10
N VAL A 249 3.10 -14.16 8.04
CA VAL A 249 2.33 -12.94 7.76
C VAL A 249 3.19 -11.87 7.09
N ALA A 250 4.39 -11.64 7.60
CA ALA A 250 5.31 -10.64 7.04
C ALA A 250 5.79 -11.03 5.64
N ALA A 251 6.07 -12.31 5.39
CA ALA A 251 6.48 -12.83 4.08
C ALA A 251 5.35 -12.65 3.05
N ALA A 252 4.13 -13.08 3.36
CA ALA A 252 2.97 -12.89 2.50
C ALA A 252 2.72 -11.40 2.19
N ALA A 253 2.76 -10.55 3.21
CA ALA A 253 2.54 -9.12 3.05
C ALA A 253 3.65 -8.46 2.20
N ALA A 254 4.91 -8.88 2.33
CA ALA A 254 6.02 -8.38 1.51
C ALA A 254 5.84 -8.74 0.03
N LEU A 255 5.45 -9.99 -0.26
CA LEU A 255 5.16 -10.45 -1.62
C LEU A 255 3.93 -9.73 -2.21
N MET A 256 2.85 -9.60 -1.42
CA MET A 256 1.65 -8.86 -1.79
C MET A 256 1.95 -7.38 -2.08
N GLY A 257 2.75 -6.74 -1.23
CA GLY A 257 3.18 -5.36 -1.40
C GLY A 257 4.05 -5.16 -2.65
N ALA A 258 4.96 -6.10 -2.93
CA ALA A 258 5.80 -6.06 -4.12
C ALA A 258 4.97 -6.17 -5.41
N GLU A 259 3.99 -7.08 -5.45
CA GLU A 259 3.10 -7.23 -6.60
C GLU A 259 2.19 -6.00 -6.77
N ALA A 260 1.64 -5.47 -5.66
CA ALA A 260 0.86 -4.24 -5.67
C ALA A 260 1.65 -3.05 -6.25
N LEU A 261 2.90 -2.86 -5.81
CA LEU A 261 3.77 -1.80 -6.30
C LEU A 261 4.13 -1.98 -7.79
N ASN A 262 4.34 -3.22 -8.26
CA ASN A 262 4.54 -3.50 -9.69
C ASN A 262 3.34 -3.02 -10.52
N ILE A 263 2.12 -3.33 -10.08
CA ILE A 263 0.90 -2.91 -10.78
C ILE A 263 0.77 -1.38 -10.77
N LEU A 264 0.88 -0.77 -9.59
CA LEU A 264 0.67 0.66 -9.41
C LEU A 264 1.72 1.53 -10.13
N CYS A 265 2.95 1.03 -10.30
CA CYS A 265 3.95 1.73 -11.11
C CYS A 265 3.80 1.47 -12.63
N GLY A 266 2.81 0.67 -13.03
CA GLY A 266 2.47 0.39 -14.44
C GLY A 266 3.24 -0.77 -15.06
N ARG A 267 3.87 -1.62 -14.26
CA ARG A 267 4.47 -2.89 -14.72
C ARG A 267 3.40 -3.96 -14.84
N ALA A 268 3.64 -4.94 -15.69
CA ALA A 268 2.76 -6.10 -15.79
C ALA A 268 2.72 -6.89 -14.47
N PRO A 269 1.53 -7.33 -14.00
CA PRO A 269 1.41 -8.21 -12.85
C PRO A 269 2.22 -9.49 -13.06
N ARG A 270 2.98 -9.90 -12.03
CA ARG A 270 3.82 -11.10 -12.11
C ARG A 270 3.05 -12.37 -11.75
N LEU A 271 1.96 -12.22 -11.01
CA LEU A 271 1.12 -13.32 -10.53
C LEU A 271 -0.24 -13.39 -11.22
N ALA A 272 -0.45 -12.71 -12.36
CA ALA A 272 -1.68 -12.87 -13.13
C ALA A 272 -1.83 -14.30 -13.66
N GLY A 273 -2.97 -14.95 -13.35
CA GLY A 273 -3.25 -16.34 -13.71
C GLY A 273 -2.42 -17.37 -12.94
N ALA A 274 -1.81 -16.97 -11.83
CA ALA A 274 -1.05 -17.86 -10.97
C ALA A 274 -1.09 -17.38 -9.52
N MET A 275 -0.82 -18.28 -8.61
CA MET A 275 -0.49 -17.95 -7.22
C MET A 275 0.95 -18.41 -6.89
N LEU A 276 1.63 -17.59 -6.12
CA LEU A 276 2.89 -17.96 -5.49
C LEU A 276 2.55 -18.54 -4.12
N VAL A 277 2.73 -19.83 -3.98
CA VAL A 277 2.58 -20.56 -2.72
C VAL A 277 3.94 -20.61 -2.03
N PHE A 278 3.98 -20.40 -0.74
CA PHE A 278 5.19 -20.54 0.05
C PHE A 278 4.97 -21.39 1.31
N ASP A 279 6.02 -22.07 1.73
CA ASP A 279 6.11 -22.78 2.99
C ASP A 279 7.44 -22.40 3.66
N LEU A 280 7.35 -21.72 4.81
CA LEU A 280 8.54 -21.25 5.55
C LEU A 280 9.15 -22.36 6.41
N GLU A 281 8.44 -23.44 6.69
CA GLU A 281 9.03 -24.61 7.37
C GLU A 281 9.98 -25.35 6.43
N ALA A 282 9.54 -25.55 5.18
CA ALA A 282 10.36 -26.16 4.12
C ALA A 282 11.27 -25.14 3.40
N MET A 283 11.12 -23.82 3.66
CA MET A 283 11.79 -22.73 2.95
C MET A 283 11.61 -22.83 1.43
N SER A 284 10.43 -23.22 0.97
CA SER A 284 10.09 -23.41 -0.43
C SER A 284 9.12 -22.37 -0.95
N PHE A 285 9.23 -22.10 -2.27
CA PHE A 285 8.33 -21.22 -3.00
C PHE A 285 7.96 -21.89 -4.32
N GLU A 286 6.68 -22.00 -4.60
CA GLU A 286 6.17 -22.63 -5.81
C GLU A 286 5.16 -21.73 -6.52
N ARG A 287 5.24 -21.68 -7.86
CA ARG A 287 4.26 -20.98 -8.67
C ARG A 287 3.26 -21.99 -9.22
N VAL A 288 2.00 -21.83 -8.85
CA VAL A 288 0.88 -22.68 -9.26
C VAL A 288 -0.02 -21.90 -10.21
N SER A 289 -0.37 -22.45 -11.37
CA SER A 289 -1.34 -21.86 -12.30
C SER A 289 -2.76 -21.92 -11.71
N LEU A 290 -3.55 -20.87 -11.95
CA LEU A 290 -4.97 -20.75 -11.58
C LEU A 290 -5.86 -21.04 -12.75
#